data_deda41884fac20827513b7b35046eabf
#
_entry.id   deda41884fac20827513b7b35046eabf
#
_cell.length_a   1.000
_cell.length_b   1.000
_cell.length_c   1.000
_cell.angle_alpha   90.00
_cell.angle_beta   90.00
_cell.angle_gamma   90.00
#
_symmetry.space_group_name_H-M   'P 1'
#
loop_
_entity.id
_entity.type
_entity.pdbx_description
1 polymer ?
#
loop_
_entity_poly.entity_id
_entity_poly.type
_entity_poly.pdbx_seq_one_letter_code
_entity_poly.pdbx_strand_id
1 'polypeptide(L)'
;MDEINGLVGGTETILIVDDQETIWDFLIEALQKLGYSVLLAEDGEDAVEIYRNNPGEIDLVLLDMVMPRLDGPEAFRRIRAFDPKARILLSSGFVSEEDVRELLQAGACGFLPKPHRLPVVCRAIREALDAAER
;
A
#
# COMPACT_ATOMS: atom_id res chain seq x y z
N MET A 1 -2.23 -14.30 20.50
CA MET A 1 -2.22 -14.19 19.63
C MET A 1 -1.24 -14.38 18.96
N ASP A 2 -1.21 -15.13 18.46
CA ASP A 2 -0.07 -15.47 17.96
C ASP A 2 0.04 -15.34 16.50
N GLU A 3 -0.94 -14.68 15.87
CA GLU A 3 -0.86 -14.46 14.45
C GLU A 3 0.31 -13.59 14.09
N ILE A 4 0.73 -12.72 14.99
CA ILE A 4 1.86 -11.87 14.69
C ILE A 4 3.18 -12.41 15.22
N ASN A 5 3.14 -13.49 15.95
CA ASN A 5 4.38 -14.10 16.42
C ASN A 5 5.17 -14.65 15.26
N GLY A 6 6.42 -14.28 15.17
CA GLY A 6 7.28 -14.75 14.09
C GLY A 6 7.19 -13.95 12.81
N LEU A 7 6.29 -12.97 12.74
CA LEU A 7 6.21 -12.09 11.57
C LEU A 7 7.24 -10.98 11.71
N VAL A 8 7.82 -10.60 10.58
CA VAL A 8 8.83 -9.55 10.56
C VAL A 8 8.14 -8.20 10.41
N GLY A 9 8.48 -7.26 11.27
CA GLY A 9 7.96 -5.91 11.21
C GLY A 9 9.03 -4.93 10.81
N GLY A 10 8.84 -3.68 11.19
CA GLY A 10 9.78 -2.62 10.87
C GLY A 10 9.39 -1.34 11.55
N THR A 11 10.04 -0.25 11.14
CA THR A 11 9.76 1.07 11.71
C THR A 11 9.29 2.06 10.65
N GLU A 12 9.09 1.58 9.44
CA GLU A 12 8.72 2.45 8.31
C GLU A 12 7.29 2.93 8.44
N THR A 13 6.95 3.95 7.65
CA THR A 13 5.60 4.50 7.60
C THR A 13 4.89 3.99 6.36
N ILE A 14 3.70 3.44 6.55
CA ILE A 14 2.91 2.85 5.48
C ILE A 14 1.61 3.62 5.34
N LEU A 15 1.31 4.05 4.12
CA LEU A 15 0.03 4.68 3.81
C LEU A 15 -0.88 3.62 3.20
N ILE A 16 -1.99 3.33 3.89
CA ILE A 16 -2.98 2.39 3.39
C ILE A 16 -4.11 3.17 2.75
N VAL A 17 -4.42 2.84 1.50
CA VAL A 17 -5.44 3.53 0.73
C VAL A 17 -6.53 2.53 0.39
N ASP A 18 -7.68 2.65 1.06
CA ASP A 18 -8.77 1.72 0.88
C ASP A 18 -10.03 2.35 1.45
N ASP A 19 -11.15 2.19 0.75
CA ASP A 19 -12.41 2.77 1.21
C ASP A 19 -13.19 1.82 2.12
N GLN A 20 -12.66 0.63 2.42
CA GLN A 20 -13.32 -0.35 3.27
C GLN A 20 -12.64 -0.43 4.62
N GLU A 21 -12.96 0.53 5.48
CA GLU A 21 -12.27 0.68 6.76
C GLU A 21 -12.28 -0.59 7.61
N THR A 22 -13.43 -1.26 7.65
CA THR A 22 -13.55 -2.40 8.56
C THR A 22 -12.59 -3.53 8.20
N ILE A 23 -12.25 -3.65 6.93
CA ILE A 23 -11.33 -4.70 6.50
C ILE A 23 -9.94 -4.40 7.03
N TRP A 24 -9.58 -3.12 7.10
CA TRP A 24 -8.22 -2.75 7.46
C TRP A 24 -7.97 -2.60 8.95
N ASP A 25 -9.04 -2.51 9.77
CA ASP A 25 -8.84 -2.29 11.21
C ASP A 25 -7.91 -3.34 11.81
N PHE A 26 -8.15 -4.60 11.48
CA PHE A 26 -7.32 -5.68 12.02
C PHE A 26 -5.88 -5.57 11.50
N LEU A 27 -5.72 -5.29 10.22
CA LEU A 27 -4.38 -5.20 9.64
C LEU A 27 -3.63 -4.00 10.18
N ILE A 28 -4.30 -2.87 10.35
CA ILE A 28 -3.65 -1.68 10.88
C ILE A 28 -3.14 -1.96 12.28
N GLU A 29 -3.97 -2.56 13.11
CA GLU A 29 -3.56 -2.86 14.47
C GLU A 29 -2.36 -3.80 14.49
N ALA A 30 -2.40 -4.84 13.65
CA ALA A 30 -1.30 -5.79 13.59
C ALA A 30 -0.01 -5.14 13.13
N LEU A 31 -0.09 -4.29 12.09
CA LEU A 31 1.10 -3.62 11.57
C LEU A 31 1.69 -2.68 12.61
N GLN A 32 0.83 -1.98 13.36
CA GLN A 32 1.32 -1.10 14.41
C GLN A 32 2.02 -1.88 15.51
N LYS A 33 1.50 -3.04 15.86
CA LYS A 33 2.16 -3.89 16.85
C LYS A 33 3.50 -4.40 16.36
N LEU A 34 3.66 -4.51 15.03
CA LEU A 34 4.94 -4.91 14.44
C LEU A 34 5.92 -3.76 14.30
N GLY A 35 5.52 -2.56 14.71
CA GLY A 35 6.42 -1.41 14.74
C GLY A 35 6.19 -0.37 13.68
N TYR A 36 5.37 -0.66 12.69
CA TYR A 36 5.12 0.28 11.60
C TYR A 36 4.26 1.45 12.06
N SER A 37 4.47 2.61 11.45
CA SER A 37 3.53 3.72 11.55
C SER A 37 2.57 3.62 10.38
N VAL A 38 1.28 3.84 10.63
CA VAL A 38 0.27 3.64 9.60
C VAL A 38 -0.55 4.90 9.44
N LEU A 39 -0.69 5.35 8.19
CA LEU A 39 -1.61 6.42 7.81
C LEU A 39 -2.68 5.81 6.93
N LEU A 40 -3.89 6.37 6.99
CA LEU A 40 -5.02 5.82 6.25
C LEU A 40 -5.62 6.89 5.36
N ALA A 41 -5.82 6.55 4.09
CA ALA A 41 -6.53 7.39 3.14
C ALA A 41 -7.79 6.64 2.69
N GLU A 42 -8.88 7.37 2.53
CA GLU A 42 -10.17 6.75 2.19
C GLU A 42 -10.40 6.63 0.70
N ASP A 43 -9.66 7.37 -0.09
CA ASP A 43 -9.79 7.30 -1.54
C ASP A 43 -8.52 7.83 -2.19
N GLY A 44 -8.53 7.84 -3.52
CA GLY A 44 -7.32 8.22 -4.25
C GLY A 44 -6.95 9.68 -4.10
N GLU A 45 -7.92 10.58 -4.03
CA GLU A 45 -7.60 11.98 -3.86
C GLU A 45 -6.98 12.25 -2.49
N ASP A 46 -7.55 11.63 -1.47
CA ASP A 46 -7.03 11.74 -0.12
C ASP A 46 -5.61 11.21 -0.06
N ALA A 47 -5.35 10.09 -0.74
CA ALA A 47 -4.03 9.49 -0.76
C ALA A 47 -2.99 10.42 -1.38
N VAL A 48 -3.34 11.04 -2.51
CA VAL A 48 -2.42 11.97 -3.16
C VAL A 48 -2.12 13.15 -2.25
N GLU A 49 -3.15 13.68 -1.59
CA GLU A 49 -2.97 14.82 -0.72
C GLU A 49 -2.11 14.46 0.49
N ILE A 50 -2.38 13.31 1.12
CA ILE A 50 -1.59 12.88 2.27
C ILE A 50 -0.13 12.67 1.87
N TYR A 51 0.09 12.07 0.70
CA TYR A 51 1.46 11.82 0.26
C TYR A 51 2.20 13.13 0.02
N ARG A 52 1.54 14.09 -0.60
CA ARG A 52 2.16 15.39 -0.86
C ARG A 52 2.47 16.16 0.41
N ASN A 53 1.60 16.03 1.42
CA ASN A 53 1.76 16.78 2.65
C ASN A 53 2.78 16.18 3.60
N ASN A 54 3.30 15.00 3.27
CA ASN A 54 4.29 14.33 4.10
C ASN A 54 5.50 13.91 3.27
N PRO A 55 6.16 14.88 2.63
CA PRO A 55 7.25 14.53 1.70
C PRO A 55 8.39 13.82 2.42
N GLY A 56 8.82 12.71 1.86
CA GLY A 56 9.93 11.96 2.42
C GLY A 56 9.60 11.14 3.65
N GLU A 57 8.34 11.17 4.10
CA GLU A 57 7.99 10.47 5.33
C GLU A 57 7.25 9.16 5.11
N ILE A 58 6.68 8.96 3.93
CA ILE A 58 5.94 7.74 3.64
C ILE A 58 6.84 6.80 2.88
N ASP A 59 7.03 5.60 3.42
CA ASP A 59 7.97 4.64 2.85
C ASP A 59 7.30 3.67 1.91
N LEU A 60 6.00 3.43 2.06
CA LEU A 60 5.28 2.50 1.21
C LEU A 60 3.81 2.89 1.16
N VAL A 61 3.22 2.82 -0.03
CA VAL A 61 1.78 3.02 -0.21
C VAL A 61 1.17 1.67 -0.58
N LEU A 62 0.18 1.24 0.20
CA LEU A 62 -0.61 0.05 -0.12
C LEU A 62 -1.90 0.57 -0.74
N LEU A 63 -2.06 0.40 -2.03
CA LEU A 63 -3.05 1.13 -2.82
C LEU A 63 -4.09 0.20 -3.40
N ASP A 64 -5.34 0.41 -2.98
CA ASP A 64 -6.47 -0.30 -3.58
C ASP A 64 -6.70 0.24 -4.99
N MET A 65 -6.90 -0.67 -5.94
CA MET A 65 -7.07 -0.28 -7.34
C MET A 65 -8.48 0.20 -7.66
N VAL A 66 -9.47 -0.18 -6.86
CA VAL A 66 -10.87 0.15 -7.14
C VAL A 66 -11.43 0.95 -5.98
N MET A 67 -11.63 2.25 -6.19
CA MET A 67 -12.12 3.15 -5.17
C MET A 67 -12.96 4.24 -5.81
N PRO A 68 -13.85 4.87 -5.02
CA PRO A 68 -14.59 6.03 -5.55
C PRO A 68 -13.68 7.23 -5.73
N ARG A 69 -14.17 8.18 -6.46
CA ARG A 69 -13.55 9.46 -6.77
C ARG A 69 -12.32 9.26 -7.63
N LEU A 70 -11.14 9.11 -7.07
CA LEU A 70 -9.94 8.90 -7.86
C LEU A 70 -9.52 7.45 -7.70
N ASP A 71 -9.52 6.68 -8.78
CA ASP A 71 -9.21 5.27 -8.68
C ASP A 71 -7.71 5.02 -8.50
N GLY A 72 -7.37 3.75 -8.25
CA GLY A 72 -6.00 3.37 -7.96
C GLY A 72 -5.00 3.72 -9.05
N PRO A 73 -5.27 3.38 -10.32
CA PRO A 73 -4.31 3.72 -11.38
C PRO A 73 -4.01 5.20 -11.48
N GLU A 74 -5.02 6.04 -11.34
CA GLU A 74 -4.78 7.48 -11.42
C GLU A 74 -4.04 7.98 -10.18
N ALA A 75 -4.37 7.46 -9.00
CA ALA A 75 -3.64 7.81 -7.79
C ALA A 75 -2.17 7.40 -7.91
N PHE A 76 -1.93 6.21 -8.46
CA PHE A 76 -0.58 5.75 -8.71
C PHE A 76 0.19 6.75 -9.58
N ARG A 77 -0.42 7.16 -10.67
CA ARG A 77 0.25 8.08 -11.59
C ARG A 77 0.56 9.41 -10.95
N ARG A 78 -0.38 9.93 -10.16
CA ARG A 78 -0.17 11.24 -9.52
C ARG A 78 0.89 11.19 -8.44
N ILE A 79 0.89 10.12 -7.64
CA ILE A 79 1.92 9.98 -6.62
C ILE A 79 3.29 9.83 -7.25
N ARG A 80 3.40 9.02 -8.32
CA ARG A 80 4.67 8.83 -8.99
C ARG A 80 5.12 10.06 -9.75
N ALA A 81 4.18 10.90 -10.20
CA ALA A 81 4.55 12.18 -10.82
C ALA A 81 5.15 13.12 -9.79
N PHE A 82 4.62 13.09 -8.56
CA PHE A 82 5.16 13.90 -7.49
C PHE A 82 6.48 13.33 -6.97
N ASP A 83 6.54 12.01 -6.82
CA ASP A 83 7.73 11.34 -6.29
C ASP A 83 8.02 10.11 -7.15
N PRO A 84 8.96 10.23 -8.09
CA PRO A 84 9.25 9.10 -8.99
C PRO A 84 9.77 7.85 -8.29
N LYS A 85 10.22 7.98 -7.05
CA LYS A 85 10.75 6.85 -6.30
C LYS A 85 9.74 6.26 -5.32
N ALA A 86 8.50 6.74 -5.35
CA ALA A 86 7.48 6.24 -4.43
C ALA A 86 7.31 4.73 -4.61
N ARG A 87 7.29 4.02 -3.48
CA ARG A 87 7.04 2.58 -3.50
C ARG A 87 5.56 2.35 -3.31
N ILE A 88 4.94 1.71 -4.28
CA ILE A 88 3.50 1.50 -4.27
C ILE A 88 3.21 0.04 -4.53
N LEU A 89 2.53 -0.58 -3.57
CA LEU A 89 2.10 -1.97 -3.64
C LEU A 89 0.61 -1.98 -3.92
N LEU A 90 0.21 -2.68 -4.98
CA LEU A 90 -1.17 -2.65 -5.44
C LEU A 90 -2.00 -3.72 -4.74
N SER A 91 -3.30 -3.47 -4.59
CA SER A 91 -4.20 -4.37 -3.91
C SER A 91 -5.57 -4.31 -4.55
N SER A 92 -6.22 -5.48 -4.77
CA SER A 92 -7.59 -5.48 -5.26
C SER A 92 -8.16 -6.88 -5.24
N GLY A 93 -9.49 -6.96 -5.14
CA GLY A 93 -10.21 -8.23 -5.29
C GLY A 93 -10.67 -8.46 -6.71
N PHE A 94 -10.87 -7.37 -7.46
CA PHE A 94 -11.38 -7.47 -8.82
C PHE A 94 -10.69 -6.44 -9.67
N VAL A 95 -9.78 -6.88 -10.52
CA VAL A 95 -9.09 -5.98 -11.42
C VAL A 95 -8.59 -6.80 -12.59
N SER A 96 -8.50 -6.21 -13.77
CA SER A 96 -8.01 -6.93 -14.93
C SER A 96 -6.51 -7.16 -14.81
N GLU A 97 -6.07 -8.30 -15.34
CA GLU A 97 -4.64 -8.60 -15.34
C GLU A 97 -3.86 -7.59 -16.15
N GLU A 98 -4.50 -7.03 -17.17
CA GLU A 98 -3.85 -6.04 -18.01
C GLU A 98 -3.56 -4.77 -17.23
N ASP A 99 -4.52 -4.31 -16.42
CA ASP A 99 -4.30 -3.11 -15.62
C ASP A 99 -3.19 -3.32 -14.60
N VAL A 100 -3.16 -4.49 -13.97
CA VAL A 100 -2.10 -4.79 -13.01
C VAL A 100 -0.75 -4.81 -13.72
N ARG A 101 -0.69 -5.47 -14.87
CA ARG A 101 0.58 -5.59 -15.60
C ARG A 101 1.09 -4.21 -16.00
N GLU A 102 0.18 -3.34 -16.44
CA GLU A 102 0.57 -2.00 -16.86
C GLU A 102 1.22 -1.24 -15.74
N LEU A 103 0.63 -1.30 -14.54
CA LEU A 103 1.18 -0.58 -13.40
C LEU A 103 2.45 -1.22 -12.88
N LEU A 104 2.56 -2.55 -12.95
CA LEU A 104 3.82 -3.20 -12.59
C LEU A 104 4.94 -2.78 -13.51
N GLN A 105 4.64 -2.65 -14.81
CA GLN A 105 5.64 -2.17 -15.75
C GLN A 105 5.99 -0.71 -15.50
N ALA A 106 5.06 0.05 -14.94
CA ALA A 106 5.30 1.45 -14.62
C ALA A 106 6.04 1.62 -13.28
N GLY A 107 6.33 0.53 -12.58
CA GLY A 107 7.16 0.60 -11.39
C GLY A 107 6.49 0.24 -10.08
N ALA A 108 5.25 -0.27 -10.11
CA ALA A 108 4.63 -0.74 -8.88
C ALA A 108 5.44 -1.89 -8.30
N CYS A 109 5.47 -1.98 -6.97
CA CYS A 109 6.31 -2.95 -6.28
C CYS A 109 5.75 -4.36 -6.33
N GLY A 110 4.44 -4.52 -6.52
CA GLY A 110 3.84 -5.82 -6.55
C GLY A 110 2.33 -5.71 -6.46
N PHE A 111 1.67 -6.84 -6.33
CA PHE A 111 0.22 -6.89 -6.29
C PHE A 111 -0.24 -7.90 -5.25
N LEU A 112 -1.19 -7.49 -4.40
CA LEU A 112 -1.79 -8.34 -3.38
C LEU A 112 -3.26 -8.56 -3.72
N PRO A 113 -3.66 -9.76 -4.09
CA PRO A 113 -5.09 -10.01 -4.31
C PRO A 113 -5.82 -10.08 -2.98
N LYS A 114 -7.06 -9.59 -2.97
CA LYS A 114 -7.91 -9.74 -1.79
C LYS A 114 -8.58 -11.11 -1.84
N PRO A 115 -8.93 -11.69 -0.71
CA PRO A 115 -8.76 -11.18 0.65
C PRO A 115 -7.31 -11.34 1.13
N HIS A 116 -6.89 -10.41 1.98
CA HIS A 116 -5.51 -10.39 2.47
C HIS A 116 -5.38 -11.25 3.70
N ARG A 117 -4.30 -12.01 3.74
CA ARG A 117 -3.92 -12.77 4.93
C ARG A 117 -2.70 -12.08 5.52
N LEU A 118 -2.68 -11.97 6.85
CA LEU A 118 -1.65 -11.20 7.52
C LEU A 118 -0.23 -11.62 7.15
N PRO A 119 0.11 -12.92 7.15
CA PRO A 119 1.49 -13.28 6.78
C PRO A 119 1.85 -12.90 5.36
N VAL A 120 0.88 -12.97 4.43
CA VAL A 120 1.13 -12.62 3.04
C VAL A 120 1.36 -11.13 2.91
N VAL A 121 0.55 -10.32 3.61
CA VAL A 121 0.70 -8.87 3.58
C VAL A 121 2.05 -8.47 4.17
N CYS A 122 2.41 -9.04 5.31
CA CYS A 122 3.66 -8.69 5.96
C CYS A 122 4.86 -9.02 5.09
N ARG A 123 4.83 -10.17 4.42
CA ARG A 123 5.92 -10.55 3.52
C ARG A 123 6.00 -9.58 2.34
N ALA A 124 4.86 -9.24 1.74
CA ALA A 124 4.86 -8.34 0.60
C ALA A 124 5.36 -6.95 0.98
N ILE A 125 4.97 -6.48 2.15
CA ILE A 125 5.45 -5.18 2.64
C ILE A 125 6.96 -5.21 2.82
N ARG A 126 7.48 -6.26 3.44
CA ARG A 126 8.90 -6.35 3.69
C ARG A 126 9.69 -6.45 2.40
N GLU A 127 9.19 -7.23 1.45
CA GLU A 127 9.86 -7.35 0.17
C GLU A 127 9.87 -6.02 -0.58
N ALA A 128 8.77 -5.29 -0.53
CA ALA A 128 8.70 -3.99 -1.21
C ALA A 128 9.65 -2.98 -0.57
N LEU A 129 9.71 -2.96 0.76
CA LEU A 129 10.56 -2.00 1.46
C LEU A 129 12.04 -2.34 1.33
N ASP A 130 12.37 -3.62 1.25
CA ASP A 130 13.76 -4.05 1.20
C ASP A 130 14.30 -4.14 -0.22
N ALA A 131 13.46 -3.97 -1.22
CA ALA A 131 13.91 -4.04 -2.60
C ALA A 131 14.89 -2.91 -2.90
N ALA A 132 15.86 -3.20 -3.75
CA ALA A 132 16.82 -2.18 -4.17
C ALA A 132 16.11 -1.06 -4.91
N GLU A 133 16.66 0.13 -4.83
CA GLU A 133 16.12 1.24 -5.58
C GLU A 133 16.25 1.01 -7.06
N ARG A 134 15.29 1.51 -7.79
CA ARG A 134 15.25 1.33 -9.22
C ARG A 134 15.61 2.57 -9.97
#